data_41308d8c52cc44987fc4bd37e0a358b6
#
_entry.id   41308d8c52cc44987fc4bd37e0a358b6
#
_cell.length_a   1.000
_cell.length_b   1.000
_cell.length_c   1.000
_cell.angle_alpha   90.00
_cell.angle_beta   90.00
_cell.angle_gamma   90.00
#
_symmetry.space_group_name_H-M   'P 1'
#
loop_
_entity.id
_entity.type
_entity.pdbx_description
1 polymer ?
#
loop_
_entity_poly.entity_id
_entity_poly.type
_entity_poly.pdbx_seq_one_letter_code
_entity_poly.pdbx_strand_id
1 'polypeptide(L)'
;MLSFDNRYSYFVFIAKIFLPISALVILSVLFLFARFSDSSQIVSISNIGTDRDVENQKITSPIYSGLTDDGSILEFSMEAISPSILNPKKVSAKKVSAKITTQSGMIYQISADKGTFDDNTSTVNLKESVVVQTPKDYTIYTEKLLTHVKKTMLYSPSSVLVESPIGKLIAGNMSLIEKNDGSLLIFKKGVTLEAVMSEQALK
;
A
#
# COMPACT_ATOMS: atom_id res chain seq x y z
N MET A 1 -0.47 -74.86 -14.36
CA MET A 1 -0.21 -74.17 -13.13
C MET A 1 0.60 -72.91 -13.46
N LEU A 2 -0.04 -71.81 -13.82
CA LEU A 2 0.58 -70.47 -14.01
C LEU A 2 -0.58 -69.51 -14.34
N SER A 3 -1.22 -68.94 -13.33
CA SER A 3 -2.36 -68.04 -13.54
C SER A 3 -2.29 -66.86 -12.51
N PHE A 4 -1.11 -66.35 -12.27
CA PHE A 4 -0.91 -65.21 -11.32
C PHE A 4 -0.43 -63.93 -11.99
N ASP A 5 -0.15 -63.92 -13.28
CA ASP A 5 0.61 -62.84 -13.91
C ASP A 5 -0.26 -61.72 -14.53
N ASN A 6 -1.56 -61.93 -14.68
CA ASN A 6 -2.40 -60.99 -15.45
C ASN A 6 -2.87 -59.79 -14.64
N ARG A 7 -3.06 -59.95 -13.33
CA ARG A 7 -3.52 -58.82 -12.44
C ARG A 7 -2.43 -57.82 -12.16
N TYR A 8 -1.20 -58.26 -11.93
CA TYR A 8 -0.06 -57.39 -11.68
C TYR A 8 0.33 -56.59 -12.91
N SER A 9 0.37 -57.26 -14.09
CA SER A 9 0.64 -56.59 -15.36
C SER A 9 -0.39 -55.53 -15.70
N TYR A 10 -1.68 -55.80 -15.45
CA TYR A 10 -2.79 -54.87 -15.67
C TYR A 10 -2.72 -53.69 -14.70
N PHE A 11 -2.39 -53.92 -13.42
CA PHE A 11 -2.20 -52.87 -12.43
C PHE A 11 -1.04 -51.96 -12.81
N VAL A 12 0.07 -52.52 -13.21
CA VAL A 12 1.27 -51.75 -13.64
C VAL A 12 0.98 -50.95 -14.90
N PHE A 13 0.19 -51.49 -15.83
CA PHE A 13 -0.18 -50.78 -17.03
C PHE A 13 -1.11 -49.58 -16.71
N ILE A 14 -2.11 -49.77 -15.86
CA ILE A 14 -2.96 -48.66 -15.37
C ILE A 14 -2.13 -47.61 -14.62
N ALA A 15 -1.26 -48.03 -13.73
CA ALA A 15 -0.41 -47.11 -12.98
C ALA A 15 0.51 -46.26 -13.89
N LYS A 16 1.05 -46.85 -14.95
CA LYS A 16 1.88 -46.10 -15.93
C LYS A 16 1.14 -45.01 -16.67
N ILE A 17 -0.18 -45.19 -16.88
CA ILE A 17 -1.01 -44.20 -17.57
C ILE A 17 -1.61 -43.20 -16.57
N PHE A 18 -2.08 -43.69 -15.42
CA PHE A 18 -2.76 -42.88 -14.43
C PHE A 18 -1.80 -41.92 -13.69
N LEU A 19 -0.57 -42.35 -13.42
CA LEU A 19 0.42 -41.56 -12.68
C LEU A 19 0.84 -40.26 -13.40
N PRO A 20 1.18 -40.27 -14.70
CA PRO A 20 1.49 -39.01 -15.38
C PRO A 20 0.25 -38.13 -15.57
N ILE A 21 -0.95 -38.70 -15.77
CA ILE A 21 -2.20 -37.93 -15.87
C ILE A 21 -2.51 -37.24 -14.52
N SER A 22 -2.40 -37.96 -13.40
CA SER A 22 -2.63 -37.36 -12.08
C SER A 22 -1.61 -36.28 -11.75
N ALA A 23 -0.35 -36.47 -12.13
CA ALA A 23 0.69 -35.45 -11.96
C ALA A 23 0.38 -34.18 -12.75
N LEU A 24 -0.12 -34.32 -13.98
CA LEU A 24 -0.51 -33.19 -14.82
C LEU A 24 -1.73 -32.44 -14.27
N VAL A 25 -2.71 -33.17 -13.72
CA VAL A 25 -3.89 -32.58 -13.06
C VAL A 25 -3.44 -31.80 -11.81
N ILE A 26 -2.60 -32.39 -10.97
CA ILE A 26 -2.07 -31.71 -9.76
C ILE A 26 -1.29 -30.45 -10.14
N LEU A 27 -0.45 -30.54 -11.17
CA LEU A 27 0.32 -29.40 -11.66
C LEU A 27 -0.61 -28.30 -12.20
N SER A 28 -1.65 -28.67 -12.93
CA SER A 28 -2.66 -27.74 -13.44
C SER A 28 -3.42 -27.03 -12.31
N VAL A 29 -3.81 -27.78 -11.27
CA VAL A 29 -4.48 -27.23 -10.10
C VAL A 29 -3.54 -26.28 -9.34
N LEU A 30 -2.26 -26.68 -9.13
CA LEU A 30 -1.28 -25.81 -8.51
C LEU A 30 -1.04 -24.52 -9.30
N PHE A 31 -0.97 -24.63 -10.64
CA PHE A 31 -0.81 -23.46 -11.50
C PHE A 31 -2.06 -22.54 -11.46
N LEU A 32 -3.25 -23.12 -11.37
CA LEU A 32 -4.49 -22.37 -11.20
C LEU A 32 -4.50 -21.65 -9.85
N PHE A 33 -4.14 -22.34 -8.76
CA PHE A 33 -4.01 -21.73 -7.43
C PHE A 33 -2.93 -20.64 -7.40
N ALA A 34 -1.79 -20.85 -8.06
CA ALA A 34 -0.73 -19.84 -8.15
C ALA A 34 -1.20 -18.58 -8.92
N ARG A 35 -2.12 -18.72 -9.86
CA ARG A 35 -2.70 -17.59 -10.58
C ARG A 35 -3.80 -16.86 -9.82
N PHE A 36 -4.52 -17.57 -8.93
CA PHE A 36 -5.53 -16.98 -8.03
C PHE A 36 -4.93 -16.48 -6.71
N SER A 37 -3.74 -16.92 -6.35
CA SER A 37 -2.95 -16.24 -5.33
C SER A 37 -2.43 -14.96 -5.97
N ASP A 38 -3.27 -13.93 -5.97
CA ASP A 38 -2.83 -12.55 -6.09
C ASP A 38 -1.60 -12.43 -5.20
N SER A 39 -0.49 -12.01 -5.77
CA SER A 39 0.76 -11.78 -5.04
C SER A 39 0.57 -10.61 -4.09
N SER A 40 -0.37 -10.78 -3.18
CA SER A 40 -0.57 -9.93 -2.03
C SER A 40 0.55 -10.25 -1.06
N GLN A 41 1.72 -9.70 -1.41
CA GLN A 41 2.62 -9.11 -0.45
C GLN A 41 3.29 -10.06 0.54
N ILE A 42 4.50 -10.34 0.19
CA ILE A 42 5.53 -10.68 1.17
C ILE A 42 5.65 -9.48 2.11
N VAL A 43 4.92 -9.54 3.20
CA VAL A 43 5.20 -8.71 4.38
C VAL A 43 6.52 -9.21 4.94
N SER A 44 7.62 -8.60 4.55
CA SER A 44 8.89 -8.82 5.23
C SER A 44 8.80 -8.14 6.59
N ILE A 45 8.26 -8.86 7.57
CA ILE A 45 8.34 -8.47 8.97
C ILE A 45 9.77 -8.79 9.42
N SER A 46 10.69 -7.89 9.14
CA SER A 46 12.02 -7.92 9.72
C SER A 46 11.91 -7.43 11.16
N ASN A 47 12.21 -8.30 12.11
CA ASN A 47 12.26 -8.12 13.56
C ASN A 47 10.94 -8.33 14.32
N ILE A 48 10.55 -9.61 14.45
CA ILE A 48 9.69 -10.02 15.55
C ILE A 48 10.61 -10.25 16.76
N GLY A 49 10.70 -9.26 17.62
CA GLY A 49 11.18 -9.48 18.99
C GLY A 49 10.20 -10.41 19.71
N THR A 50 10.68 -11.59 20.10
CA THR A 50 9.93 -12.60 20.82
C THR A 50 9.76 -12.14 22.27
N ASP A 51 8.75 -11.33 22.56
CA ASP A 51 8.23 -11.18 23.91
C ASP A 51 6.74 -11.54 23.92
N ARG A 52 6.48 -12.65 24.63
CA ARG A 52 5.15 -13.22 24.78
C ARG A 52 4.41 -12.51 25.90
N ASP A 53 3.74 -11.41 25.58
CA ASP A 53 2.63 -10.90 26.39
C ASP A 53 1.37 -10.86 25.53
N VAL A 54 0.50 -11.85 25.74
CA VAL A 54 -0.69 -12.15 24.94
C VAL A 54 -1.80 -11.08 25.11
N GLU A 55 -1.65 -10.13 26.00
CA GLU A 55 -2.69 -9.15 26.33
C GLU A 55 -2.53 -7.78 25.64
N ASN A 56 -1.35 -7.52 25.05
CA ASN A 56 -1.11 -6.31 24.25
C ASN A 56 -0.20 -6.64 23.07
N GLN A 57 -0.73 -7.24 22.02
CA GLN A 57 0.02 -7.43 20.75
C GLN A 57 0.30 -6.08 20.10
N LYS A 58 1.35 -5.41 20.57
CA LYS A 58 1.88 -4.19 19.99
C LYS A 58 3.13 -4.54 19.19
N ILE A 59 3.04 -4.43 17.87
CA ILE A 59 4.22 -4.55 17.00
C ILE A 59 4.93 -3.20 17.01
N THR A 60 6.21 -3.17 17.36
CA THR A 60 7.01 -1.95 17.43
C THR A 60 7.83 -1.80 16.15
N SER A 61 7.79 -0.60 15.56
CA SER A 61 8.56 -0.21 14.37
C SER A 61 8.41 -1.12 13.14
N PRO A 62 7.20 -1.53 12.74
CA PRO A 62 7.01 -2.30 11.53
C PRO A 62 7.28 -1.44 10.29
N ILE A 63 7.87 -2.08 9.28
CA ILE A 63 8.05 -1.51 7.94
C ILE A 63 7.25 -2.36 6.97
N TYR A 64 6.45 -1.72 6.15
CA TYR A 64 5.70 -2.32 5.06
C TYR A 64 6.21 -1.75 3.74
N SER A 65 6.42 -2.61 2.75
CA SER A 65 6.76 -2.20 1.40
C SER A 65 5.90 -2.97 0.41
N GLY A 66 5.38 -2.30 -0.60
CA GLY A 66 4.51 -2.88 -1.60
C GLY A 66 4.56 -2.14 -2.93
N LEU A 67 4.03 -2.79 -3.97
CA LEU A 67 3.84 -2.22 -5.29
C LEU A 67 2.35 -1.93 -5.47
N THR A 68 2.03 -0.75 -5.98
CA THR A 68 0.66 -0.38 -6.36
C THR A 68 0.31 -0.91 -7.75
N ASP A 69 -0.98 -0.99 -8.10
CA ASP A 69 -1.45 -1.47 -9.41
C ASP A 69 -0.93 -0.59 -10.57
N ASP A 70 -0.62 0.67 -10.28
CA ASP A 70 -0.03 1.63 -11.21
C ASP A 70 1.52 1.59 -11.23
N GLY A 71 2.12 0.58 -10.57
CA GLY A 71 3.56 0.33 -10.56
C GLY A 71 4.38 1.28 -9.70
N SER A 72 3.75 2.05 -8.81
CA SER A 72 4.46 2.88 -7.83
C SER A 72 4.90 2.03 -6.64
N ILE A 73 6.05 2.35 -6.05
CA ILE A 73 6.56 1.72 -4.84
C ILE A 73 6.03 2.49 -3.63
N LEU A 74 5.42 1.77 -2.70
CA LEU A 74 4.85 2.29 -1.47
C LEU A 74 5.59 1.69 -0.27
N GLU A 75 6.16 2.54 0.56
CA GLU A 75 6.86 2.15 1.79
C GLU A 75 6.19 2.83 2.97
N PHE A 76 5.79 2.06 3.98
CA PHE A 76 5.27 2.59 5.25
C PHE A 76 6.16 2.16 6.40
N SER A 77 6.45 3.08 7.30
CA SER A 77 7.02 2.80 8.61
C SER A 77 6.16 3.43 9.70
N MET A 78 6.08 2.78 10.84
CA MET A 78 5.24 3.20 11.97
C MET A 78 5.97 2.93 13.28
N GLU A 79 5.70 3.74 14.31
CA GLU A 79 6.27 3.49 15.64
C GLU A 79 5.60 2.28 16.32
N ALA A 80 4.29 2.15 16.19
CA ALA A 80 3.52 1.08 16.80
C ALA A 80 2.26 0.76 16.04
N ILE A 81 1.89 -0.51 16.02
CA ILE A 81 0.63 -1.02 15.47
C ILE A 81 -0.18 -1.68 16.58
N SER A 82 -1.48 -1.41 16.59
CA SER A 82 -2.45 -2.07 17.46
C SER A 82 -3.63 -2.56 16.63
N PRO A 83 -3.95 -3.85 16.67
CA PRO A 83 -5.18 -4.37 16.05
C PRO A 83 -6.41 -3.73 16.70
N SER A 84 -7.45 -3.49 15.94
CA SER A 84 -8.73 -3.04 16.49
C SER A 84 -9.46 -4.22 17.14
N ILE A 85 -9.80 -4.11 18.42
CA ILE A 85 -10.55 -5.13 19.16
C ILE A 85 -11.94 -5.34 18.54
N LEU A 86 -12.55 -4.29 18.00
CA LEU A 86 -13.92 -4.33 17.43
C LEU A 86 -13.94 -4.81 15.98
N ASN A 87 -12.82 -4.69 15.26
CA ASN A 87 -12.73 -5.09 13.85
C ASN A 87 -11.31 -5.58 13.53
N PRO A 88 -11.10 -6.91 13.47
CA PRO A 88 -9.77 -7.49 13.23
C PRO A 88 -9.16 -7.14 11.86
N LYS A 89 -9.98 -6.64 10.93
CA LYS A 89 -9.51 -6.16 9.61
C LYS A 89 -9.09 -4.69 9.61
N LYS A 90 -9.18 -4.02 10.76
CA LYS A 90 -8.68 -2.64 10.93
C LYS A 90 -7.49 -2.63 11.86
N VAL A 91 -6.47 -1.94 11.42
CA VAL A 91 -5.21 -1.77 12.17
C VAL A 91 -4.98 -0.29 12.40
N SER A 92 -4.72 0.08 13.64
CA SER A 92 -4.35 1.44 14.01
C SER A 92 -2.84 1.56 14.22
N ALA A 93 -2.27 2.64 13.73
CA ALA A 93 -0.84 2.92 13.81
C ALA A 93 -0.59 4.30 14.41
N LYS A 94 0.57 4.46 15.08
CA LYS A 94 1.07 5.74 15.61
C LYS A 94 2.34 6.13 14.88
N LYS A 95 2.54 7.44 14.69
CA LYS A 95 3.72 8.02 14.03
C LYS A 95 3.99 7.34 12.69
N VAL A 96 3.06 7.51 11.77
CA VAL A 96 3.13 6.94 10.43
C VAL A 96 4.04 7.80 9.57
N SER A 97 5.00 7.18 8.91
CA SER A 97 5.78 7.78 7.84
C SER A 97 5.62 6.90 6.60
N ALA A 98 5.29 7.51 5.48
CA ALA A 98 5.13 6.82 4.21
C ALA A 98 5.95 7.49 3.12
N LYS A 99 6.46 6.70 2.19
CA LYS A 99 7.16 7.15 1.00
C LYS A 99 6.53 6.48 -0.21
N ILE A 100 6.12 7.28 -1.17
CA ILE A 100 5.59 6.82 -2.47
C ILE A 100 6.60 7.22 -3.54
N THR A 101 7.10 6.25 -4.29
CA THR A 101 7.94 6.50 -5.46
C THR A 101 7.15 6.09 -6.69
N THR A 102 6.74 7.07 -7.51
CA THR A 102 5.96 6.84 -8.72
C THR A 102 6.81 6.21 -9.82
N GLN A 103 6.18 5.64 -10.86
CA GLN A 103 6.89 5.15 -12.06
C GLN A 103 7.72 6.22 -12.74
N SER A 104 7.28 7.49 -12.69
CA SER A 104 8.02 8.66 -13.20
C SER A 104 9.23 9.05 -12.34
N GLY A 105 9.49 8.34 -11.24
CA GLY A 105 10.58 8.62 -10.30
C GLY A 105 10.30 9.76 -9.33
N MET A 106 9.08 10.28 -9.27
CA MET A 106 8.70 11.30 -8.29
C MET A 106 8.53 10.67 -6.91
N ILE A 107 9.07 11.34 -5.88
CA ILE A 107 9.03 10.86 -4.50
C ILE A 107 8.12 11.78 -3.68
N TYR A 108 7.11 11.20 -3.06
CA TYR A 108 6.24 11.85 -2.08
C TYR A 108 6.56 11.28 -0.70
N GLN A 109 6.77 12.15 0.27
CA GLN A 109 6.95 11.76 1.67
C GLN A 109 5.74 12.23 2.45
N ILE A 110 5.16 11.33 3.26
CA ILE A 110 3.95 11.59 4.01
C ILE A 110 4.23 11.25 5.47
N SER A 111 3.87 12.13 6.38
CA SER A 111 3.92 11.85 7.82
C SER A 111 2.60 12.20 8.49
N ALA A 112 2.26 11.48 9.56
CA ALA A 112 1.06 11.72 10.35
C ALA A 112 1.23 11.16 11.77
N ASP A 113 0.55 11.74 12.74
CA ASP A 113 0.58 11.26 14.12
C ASP A 113 -0.20 9.96 14.30
N LYS A 114 -1.28 9.77 13.52
CA LYS A 114 -2.12 8.56 13.57
C LYS A 114 -2.47 8.06 12.19
N GLY A 115 -2.54 6.74 12.05
CA GLY A 115 -3.01 6.07 10.85
C GLY A 115 -3.99 4.95 11.18
N THR A 116 -4.90 4.68 10.28
CA THR A 116 -5.78 3.50 10.33
C THR A 116 -5.81 2.86 8.96
N PHE A 117 -5.43 1.61 8.89
CA PHE A 117 -5.54 0.79 7.69
C PHE A 117 -6.82 -0.05 7.77
N ASP A 118 -7.59 -0.11 6.70
CA ASP A 118 -8.76 -0.96 6.54
C ASP A 118 -8.50 -1.94 5.38
N ASP A 119 -8.33 -3.21 5.72
CA ASP A 119 -8.00 -4.27 4.76
C ASP A 119 -9.16 -4.53 3.78
N ASN A 120 -10.42 -4.39 4.21
CA ASN A 120 -11.57 -4.61 3.32
C ASN A 120 -11.59 -3.66 2.12
N THR A 121 -11.19 -2.41 2.35
CA THR A 121 -11.21 -1.34 1.33
C THR A 121 -9.82 -1.04 0.80
N SER A 122 -8.78 -1.66 1.34
CA SER A 122 -7.37 -1.36 1.04
C SER A 122 -7.05 0.14 1.18
N THR A 123 -7.66 0.81 2.15
CA THR A 123 -7.49 2.25 2.39
C THR A 123 -6.71 2.54 3.65
N VAL A 124 -5.90 3.57 3.59
CA VAL A 124 -5.21 4.15 4.75
C VAL A 124 -5.81 5.52 5.03
N ASN A 125 -6.22 5.75 6.26
CA ASN A 125 -6.72 7.03 6.75
C ASN A 125 -5.70 7.60 7.74
N LEU A 126 -5.00 8.64 7.33
CA LEU A 126 -4.05 9.38 8.15
C LEU A 126 -4.75 10.56 8.81
N LYS A 127 -4.43 10.82 10.06
CA LYS A 127 -5.03 11.87 10.88
C LYS A 127 -3.99 12.52 11.77
N GLU A 128 -4.29 13.78 12.12
CA GLU A 128 -3.49 14.61 13.03
C GLU A 128 -2.11 14.92 12.44
N SER A 129 -1.83 16.20 12.30
CA SER A 129 -0.55 16.72 11.80
C SER A 129 -0.07 16.07 10.51
N VAL A 130 -0.98 15.87 9.54
CA VAL A 130 -0.59 15.24 8.27
C VAL A 130 0.21 16.22 7.44
N VAL A 131 1.42 15.82 7.06
CA VAL A 131 2.32 16.57 6.19
C VAL A 131 2.67 15.73 4.98
N VAL A 132 2.53 16.31 3.79
CA VAL A 132 2.93 15.69 2.53
C VAL A 132 3.98 16.58 1.86
N GLN A 133 5.18 16.04 1.67
CA GLN A 133 6.26 16.68 0.92
C GLN A 133 6.29 16.13 -0.50
N THR A 134 6.35 16.99 -1.48
CA THR A 134 6.36 16.64 -2.90
C THR A 134 7.72 16.90 -3.54
N PRO A 135 8.02 16.32 -4.71
CA PRO A 135 9.33 16.45 -5.37
C PRO A 135 9.71 17.87 -5.80
N LYS A 136 8.76 18.80 -5.80
CA LYS A 136 8.96 20.19 -6.28
C LYS A 136 8.94 21.21 -5.12
N ASP A 137 9.39 20.82 -3.94
CA ASP A 137 9.42 21.65 -2.72
C ASP A 137 8.05 22.22 -2.32
N TYR A 138 6.96 21.52 -2.68
CA TYR A 138 5.65 21.82 -2.13
C TYR A 138 5.45 21.01 -0.86
N THR A 139 5.09 21.68 0.22
CA THR A 139 4.71 21.03 1.47
C THR A 139 3.23 21.27 1.72
N ILE A 140 2.48 20.20 1.93
CA ILE A 140 1.02 20.23 2.12
C ILE A 140 0.73 19.82 3.54
N TYR A 141 0.02 20.67 4.26
CA TYR A 141 -0.45 20.43 5.64
C TYR A 141 -1.95 20.21 5.65
N THR A 142 -2.42 19.18 6.36
CA THR A 142 -3.83 18.90 6.52
C THR A 142 -4.09 18.07 7.78
N GLU A 143 -5.34 18.05 8.25
CA GLU A 143 -5.77 17.26 9.42
C GLU A 143 -6.11 15.80 9.05
N LYS A 144 -6.48 15.55 7.79
CA LYS A 144 -6.87 14.20 7.34
C LYS A 144 -6.41 13.96 5.92
N LEU A 145 -5.88 12.76 5.69
CA LEU A 145 -5.51 12.29 4.36
C LEU A 145 -5.95 10.84 4.17
N LEU A 146 -6.64 10.58 3.11
CA LEU A 146 -7.03 9.24 2.67
C LEU A 146 -6.14 8.83 1.50
N THR A 147 -5.59 7.64 1.55
CA THR A 147 -4.84 7.04 0.45
C THR A 147 -5.25 5.59 0.25
N HIS A 148 -4.92 5.02 -0.88
CA HIS A 148 -5.23 3.64 -1.23
C HIS A 148 -3.93 2.86 -1.45
N VAL A 149 -3.79 1.66 -0.86
CA VAL A 149 -2.54 0.89 -0.99
C VAL A 149 -2.33 0.27 -2.37
N LYS A 150 -3.40 0.17 -3.18
CA LYS A 150 -3.35 -0.39 -4.53
C LYS A 150 -3.25 0.66 -5.64
N LYS A 151 -3.46 1.95 -5.34
CA LYS A 151 -3.46 3.05 -6.33
C LYS A 151 -2.79 4.26 -5.75
N THR A 152 -1.98 4.93 -6.55
CA THR A 152 -1.39 6.21 -6.16
C THR A 152 -2.44 7.31 -6.23
N MET A 153 -3.17 7.46 -5.13
CA MET A 153 -4.22 8.46 -4.94
C MET A 153 -4.15 9.00 -3.52
N LEU A 154 -4.11 10.33 -3.40
CA LEU A 154 -4.23 11.03 -2.11
C LEU A 154 -5.47 11.92 -2.15
N TYR A 155 -6.26 11.88 -1.10
CA TYR A 155 -7.44 12.72 -0.95
C TYR A 155 -7.52 13.31 0.46
N SER A 156 -7.53 14.63 0.58
CA SER A 156 -7.82 15.32 1.82
C SER A 156 -9.25 15.86 1.80
N PRO A 157 -10.14 15.36 2.67
CA PRO A 157 -11.50 15.91 2.83
C PRO A 157 -11.50 17.19 3.66
N SER A 158 -10.41 17.51 4.35
CA SER A 158 -10.22 18.66 5.23
C SER A 158 -9.55 19.82 4.48
N SER A 159 -9.56 20.99 5.09
CA SER A 159 -8.76 22.12 4.61
C SER A 159 -7.29 21.74 4.47
N VAL A 160 -6.66 22.25 3.43
CA VAL A 160 -5.23 22.07 3.16
C VAL A 160 -4.56 23.42 3.05
N LEU A 161 -3.37 23.52 3.61
CA LEU A 161 -2.42 24.61 3.39
C LEU A 161 -1.26 24.05 2.58
N VAL A 162 -0.96 24.65 1.45
CA VAL A 162 0.18 24.31 0.62
C VAL A 162 1.19 25.45 0.70
N GLU A 163 2.41 25.14 1.12
CA GLU A 163 3.53 26.04 1.04
C GLU A 163 4.44 25.65 -0.13
N SER A 164 4.87 26.64 -0.89
CA SER A 164 5.69 26.45 -2.06
C SER A 164 6.65 27.63 -2.25
N PRO A 165 7.70 27.51 -3.06
CA PRO A 165 8.60 28.61 -3.39
C PRO A 165 7.92 29.83 -4.04
N ILE A 166 6.74 29.62 -4.66
CA ILE A 166 6.00 30.68 -5.32
C ILE A 166 4.88 31.31 -4.47
N GLY A 167 4.68 30.79 -3.26
CA GLY A 167 3.64 31.33 -2.34
C GLY A 167 2.91 30.27 -1.54
N LYS A 168 1.80 30.68 -0.95
CA LYS A 168 0.92 29.85 -0.12
C LYS A 168 -0.45 29.68 -0.76
N LEU A 169 -0.98 28.45 -0.73
CA LEU A 169 -2.32 28.13 -1.23
C LEU A 169 -3.12 27.48 -0.10
N ILE A 170 -4.35 27.99 0.10
CA ILE A 170 -5.33 27.43 1.03
C ILE A 170 -6.52 26.92 0.22
N ALA A 171 -6.96 25.70 0.50
CA ALA A 171 -8.14 25.12 -0.14
C ALA A 171 -8.97 24.30 0.85
N GLY A 172 -10.26 24.13 0.60
CA GLY A 172 -11.14 23.35 1.45
C GLY A 172 -10.97 21.84 1.31
N ASN A 173 -10.46 21.36 0.17
CA ASN A 173 -10.04 19.97 -0.03
C ASN A 173 -9.01 19.85 -1.15
N MET A 174 -8.37 18.66 -1.23
CA MET A 174 -7.35 18.35 -2.20
C MET A 174 -7.49 16.91 -2.70
N SER A 175 -7.18 16.68 -3.98
CA SER A 175 -7.01 15.35 -4.56
C SER A 175 -5.72 15.31 -5.37
N LEU A 176 -4.92 14.27 -5.20
CA LEU A 176 -3.78 13.94 -6.06
C LEU A 176 -4.06 12.59 -6.71
N ILE A 177 -3.92 12.51 -8.01
CA ILE A 177 -4.15 11.32 -8.82
C ILE A 177 -2.96 11.15 -9.76
N GLU A 178 -2.36 9.98 -9.77
CA GLU A 178 -1.34 9.62 -10.76
C GLU A 178 -2.00 9.31 -12.11
N LYS A 179 -1.40 9.82 -13.18
CA LYS A 179 -1.73 9.53 -14.58
C LYS A 179 -0.47 9.15 -15.34
N ASN A 180 -0.64 8.53 -16.51
CA ASN A 180 0.48 8.06 -17.35
C ASN A 180 1.51 9.16 -17.67
N ASP A 181 1.08 10.44 -17.72
CA ASP A 181 1.93 11.60 -18.03
C ASP A 181 2.36 12.41 -16.79
N GLY A 182 2.11 11.90 -15.58
CA GLY A 182 2.48 12.57 -14.33
C GLY A 182 1.34 12.67 -13.32
N SER A 183 1.57 13.40 -12.25
CA SER A 183 0.61 13.55 -11.15
C SER A 183 -0.26 14.79 -11.36
N LEU A 184 -1.58 14.62 -11.21
CA LEU A 184 -2.56 15.71 -11.24
C LEU A 184 -2.99 16.06 -9.82
N LEU A 185 -2.72 17.31 -9.41
CA LEU A 185 -3.11 17.85 -8.12
C LEU A 185 -4.29 18.81 -8.29
N ILE A 186 -5.41 18.56 -7.64
CA ILE A 186 -6.67 19.31 -7.76
C ILE A 186 -7.06 19.86 -6.40
N PHE A 187 -7.31 21.15 -6.34
CA PHE A 187 -7.83 21.86 -5.16
C PHE A 187 -9.26 22.34 -5.40
N LYS A 188 -10.12 22.23 -4.37
CA LYS A 188 -11.54 22.60 -4.44
C LYS A 188 -12.02 23.20 -3.13
N LYS A 189 -13.25 23.73 -3.14
CA LYS A 189 -13.97 24.31 -1.99
C LYS A 189 -13.31 25.58 -1.43
N GLY A 190 -13.28 26.60 -2.28
CA GLY A 190 -12.65 27.88 -1.92
C GLY A 190 -11.13 27.76 -1.96
N VAL A 191 -10.53 28.26 -3.04
CA VAL A 191 -9.08 28.24 -3.21
C VAL A 191 -8.57 29.67 -3.17
N THR A 192 -7.67 29.94 -2.24
CA THR A 192 -6.98 31.22 -2.11
C THR A 192 -5.49 30.99 -2.35
N LEU A 193 -4.88 31.77 -3.25
CA LEU A 193 -3.45 31.74 -3.53
C LEU A 193 -2.85 33.09 -3.16
N GLU A 194 -1.89 33.10 -2.28
CA GLU A 194 -1.03 34.24 -1.94
C GLU A 194 0.34 34.00 -2.61
N ALA A 195 0.59 34.72 -3.73
CA ALA A 195 1.84 34.59 -4.44
C ALA A 195 2.91 35.54 -3.88
N VAL A 196 4.12 35.04 -3.72
CA VAL A 196 5.30 35.87 -3.40
C VAL A 196 5.88 36.36 -4.74
N MET A 197 5.71 37.64 -5.02
CA MET A 197 6.42 38.25 -6.16
C MET A 197 7.89 38.42 -5.76
N SER A 198 8.77 37.61 -6.36
CA SER A 198 10.21 37.87 -6.27
C SER A 198 10.53 39.07 -7.15
N GLU A 199 11.18 40.07 -6.60
CA GLU A 199 11.60 41.33 -7.24
C GLU A 199 12.60 41.14 -8.41
N GLN A 200 12.95 39.92 -8.80
CA GLN A 200 13.90 39.58 -9.85
C GLN A 200 13.33 39.53 -11.28
N ALA A 201 12.04 39.81 -11.49
CA ALA A 201 11.44 39.85 -12.83
C ALA A 201 11.42 41.25 -13.47
N LEU A 202 12.07 42.23 -12.87
CA LEU A 202 12.14 43.64 -13.35
C LEU A 202 13.58 44.11 -13.65
N LYS A 203 14.41 43.22 -14.22
CA LYS A 203 15.69 43.67 -14.85
C LYS A 203 15.83 43.09 -16.23
#